data_27b1a1850531de9ba7b4003b9104bbfb
#
_entry.id   27b1a1850531de9ba7b4003b9104bbfb
#
_cell.length_a   1.000
_cell.length_b   1.000
_cell.length_c   1.000
_cell.angle_alpha   90.00
_cell.angle_beta   90.00
_cell.angle_gamma   90.00
#
_symmetry.space_group_name_H-M   'P 1'
#
loop_
_entity.id
_entity.type
_entity.pdbx_description
1 polymer ?
#
loop_
_entity_poly.entity_id
_entity_poly.type
_entity_poly.pdbx_seq_one_letter_code
_entity_poly.pdbx_strand_id
1 'polypeptide(L)'
;RAWPLVLFMHDAGATSDVTRTTLYQGLGAVCWASPEDQAKRPCFVLAPQYDEIIADDDNQTSSMMETTINLIRHLSETYNIDSKRRYTTGQSGGCMMSIAMDIHYPGFFAASLLVAGQWDPAQVKPLASQNLWIVVSEDDAKAWPGENAIVAELEKYGAKITRAEWDGTWNAAQFRQAYDRMDTRHTPVNYVTFRKGTVIPAGESTAGASGHRNTWRIAYTIEPLREWIFRQHL
;
A
#
# COMPACT_ATOMS: atom_id res chain seq x y z
N ARG A 1 -5.53 22.15 -14.87
CA ARG A 1 -5.55 20.67 -14.89
C ARG A 1 -5.53 20.18 -13.47
N ALA A 2 -6.42 19.24 -13.13
CA ALA A 2 -6.39 18.58 -11.82
C ALA A 2 -5.38 17.43 -11.83
N TRP A 3 -4.72 17.20 -10.67
CA TRP A 3 -3.64 16.22 -10.52
C TRP A 3 -4.02 15.15 -9.51
N PRO A 4 -3.53 13.91 -9.69
CA PRO A 4 -3.72 12.86 -8.69
C PRO A 4 -3.13 13.24 -7.32
N LEU A 5 -3.64 12.60 -6.28
CA LEU A 5 -3.06 12.61 -4.93
C LEU A 5 -2.68 11.19 -4.53
N VAL A 6 -1.48 11.00 -4.03
CA VAL A 6 -1.05 9.78 -3.34
C VAL A 6 -0.91 10.08 -1.85
N LEU A 7 -1.69 9.38 -1.02
CA LEU A 7 -1.53 9.34 0.43
C LEU A 7 -0.63 8.17 0.78
N PHE A 8 0.50 8.44 1.43
CA PHE A 8 1.36 7.42 2.04
C PHE A 8 1.29 7.51 3.56
N MET A 9 1.09 6.36 4.22
CA MET A 9 1.11 6.26 5.68
C MET A 9 2.20 5.30 6.15
N HIS A 10 3.01 5.76 7.10
CA HIS A 10 4.16 5.03 7.62
C HIS A 10 3.77 3.88 8.57
N ASP A 11 4.71 2.99 8.85
CA ASP A 11 4.57 1.91 9.83
C ASP A 11 4.60 2.43 11.28
N ALA A 12 4.18 1.57 12.20
CA ALA A 12 4.18 1.88 13.64
C ALA A 12 5.58 2.23 14.17
N GLY A 13 6.64 1.64 13.63
CA GLY A 13 8.02 1.90 14.02
C GLY A 13 8.51 3.31 13.66
N ALA A 14 7.84 4.00 12.75
CA ALA A 14 8.14 5.38 12.37
C ALA A 14 7.30 6.41 13.13
N THR A 15 6.46 5.99 14.07
CA THR A 15 5.70 6.89 14.96
C THR A 15 6.66 7.83 15.70
N SER A 16 6.46 9.15 15.56
CA SER A 16 7.40 10.17 16.07
C SER A 16 6.77 11.55 16.06
N ASP A 17 7.21 12.40 16.97
CA ASP A 17 6.94 13.84 16.98
C ASP A 17 7.85 14.64 16.02
N VAL A 18 8.85 13.96 15.44
CA VAL A 18 9.73 14.55 14.43
C VAL A 18 9.05 14.47 13.06
N THR A 19 8.50 15.57 12.60
CA THR A 19 7.62 15.66 11.42
C THR A 19 8.18 15.12 10.10
N ARG A 20 9.50 14.91 10.01
CA ARG A 20 10.16 14.38 8.81
C ARG A 20 10.48 12.89 8.86
N THR A 21 10.19 12.19 9.96
CA THR A 21 10.53 10.76 10.11
C THR A 21 9.94 9.94 8.97
N THR A 22 8.70 10.20 8.56
CA THR A 22 8.03 9.51 7.44
C THR A 22 8.80 9.60 6.12
N LEU A 23 9.65 10.60 5.94
CA LEU A 23 10.45 10.80 4.71
C LEU A 23 11.79 10.06 4.73
N TYR A 24 12.28 9.67 5.89
CA TYR A 24 13.60 9.04 6.06
C TYR A 24 13.54 7.54 6.33
N GLN A 25 12.42 7.03 6.77
CA GLN A 25 12.29 5.64 7.21
C GLN A 25 12.17 4.63 6.06
N GLY A 26 12.14 5.08 4.82
CA GLY A 26 12.08 4.24 3.63
C GLY A 26 11.60 4.99 2.39
N LEU A 27 11.32 4.25 1.33
CA LEU A 27 10.96 4.80 0.04
C LEU A 27 9.47 5.12 -0.11
N GLY A 28 8.63 4.60 0.78
CA GLY A 28 7.18 4.63 0.62
C GLY A 28 6.56 6.01 0.42
N ALA A 29 7.13 7.05 1.07
CA ALA A 29 6.72 8.44 0.86
C ALA A 29 7.42 9.06 -0.37
N VAL A 30 8.74 8.87 -0.49
CA VAL A 30 9.58 9.67 -1.40
C VAL A 30 9.64 9.12 -2.82
N CYS A 31 9.33 7.84 -3.05
CA CYS A 31 9.37 7.27 -4.41
C CYS A 31 8.41 7.97 -5.38
N TRP A 32 7.27 8.45 -4.89
CA TRP A 32 6.27 9.19 -5.68
C TRP A 32 6.69 10.63 -6.00
N ALA A 33 7.56 11.19 -5.16
CA ALA A 33 8.01 12.57 -5.26
C ALA A 33 9.37 12.72 -5.96
N SER A 34 10.00 11.62 -6.36
CA SER A 34 11.26 11.68 -7.09
C SER A 34 11.12 12.43 -8.42
N PRO A 35 12.14 13.17 -8.87
CA PRO A 35 12.07 13.88 -10.16
C PRO A 35 11.72 12.95 -11.33
N GLU A 36 12.26 11.74 -11.34
CA GLU A 36 12.01 10.73 -12.38
C GLU A 36 10.56 10.27 -12.38
N ASP A 37 9.99 10.02 -11.21
CA ASP A 37 8.59 9.58 -11.10
C ASP A 37 7.63 10.73 -11.42
N GLN A 38 7.89 11.92 -10.90
CA GLN A 38 7.10 13.12 -11.19
C GLN A 38 7.10 13.51 -12.68
N ALA A 39 8.21 13.28 -13.40
CA ALA A 39 8.26 13.51 -14.84
C ALA A 39 7.30 12.58 -15.61
N LYS A 40 7.08 11.37 -15.11
CA LYS A 40 6.19 10.38 -15.74
C LYS A 40 4.76 10.46 -15.21
N ARG A 41 4.60 10.68 -13.93
CA ARG A 41 3.34 10.59 -13.17
C ARG A 41 3.21 11.76 -12.18
N PRO A 42 3.07 13.00 -12.69
CA PRO A 42 2.97 14.17 -11.83
C PRO A 42 1.73 14.06 -10.91
N CYS A 43 1.95 14.26 -9.60
CA CYS A 43 0.93 14.14 -8.58
C CYS A 43 1.27 14.95 -7.34
N PHE A 44 0.29 15.18 -6.49
CA PHE A 44 0.51 15.56 -5.11
C PHE A 44 0.86 14.31 -4.29
N VAL A 45 1.79 14.45 -3.35
CA VAL A 45 2.16 13.41 -2.40
C VAL A 45 1.90 13.93 -1.00
N LEU A 46 1.02 13.25 -0.27
CA LEU A 46 0.71 13.54 1.12
C LEU A 46 1.27 12.41 1.98
N ALA A 47 2.24 12.70 2.81
CA ALA A 47 2.85 11.75 3.73
C ALA A 47 2.79 12.30 5.16
N PRO A 48 1.64 12.17 5.85
CA PRO A 48 1.51 12.65 7.22
C PRO A 48 2.50 11.93 8.15
N GLN A 49 3.04 12.67 9.12
CA GLN A 49 3.74 12.09 10.25
C GLN A 49 2.78 12.00 11.42
N TYR A 50 2.64 10.80 11.97
CA TYR A 50 1.83 10.56 13.15
C TYR A 50 2.73 10.38 14.37
N ASP A 51 2.31 10.93 15.49
CA ASP A 51 2.96 10.82 16.80
C ASP A 51 2.30 9.75 17.70
N GLU A 52 1.31 9.04 17.14
CA GLU A 52 0.60 7.94 17.79
C GLU A 52 0.45 6.73 16.86
N ILE A 53 0.14 5.58 17.42
CA ILE A 53 -0.23 4.38 16.65
C ILE A 53 -1.60 4.63 16.03
N ILE A 54 -1.68 4.60 14.69
CA ILE A 54 -2.88 4.94 13.94
C ILE A 54 -3.82 3.76 13.68
N ALA A 55 -3.28 2.55 13.64
CA ALA A 55 -4.03 1.30 13.52
C ALA A 55 -3.29 0.21 14.30
N ASP A 56 -4.03 -0.67 14.96
CA ASP A 56 -3.47 -1.69 15.85
C ASP A 56 -3.93 -3.11 15.47
N ASP A 57 -3.39 -4.09 16.18
CA ASP A 57 -3.65 -5.50 15.96
C ASP A 57 -5.04 -5.98 16.43
N ASP A 58 -5.73 -5.14 17.18
CA ASP A 58 -7.13 -5.36 17.56
C ASP A 58 -8.10 -4.80 16.52
N ASN A 59 -7.58 -4.40 15.35
CA ASN A 59 -8.32 -3.82 14.23
C ASN A 59 -9.05 -2.53 14.62
N GLN A 60 -8.39 -1.72 15.46
CA GLN A 60 -8.87 -0.41 15.85
C GLN A 60 -8.04 0.67 15.17
N THR A 61 -8.68 1.77 14.80
CA THR A 61 -8.02 2.96 14.29
C THR A 61 -8.10 4.10 15.31
N SER A 62 -7.10 4.97 15.29
CA SER A 62 -7.16 6.21 16.05
C SER A 62 -8.01 7.26 15.31
N SER A 63 -8.25 8.41 15.98
CA SER A 63 -8.91 9.57 15.37
C SER A 63 -8.17 10.12 14.15
N MET A 64 -6.92 9.72 13.93
CA MET A 64 -6.13 10.12 12.77
C MET A 64 -6.70 9.62 11.45
N MET A 65 -7.53 8.57 11.45
CA MET A 65 -8.26 8.17 10.24
C MET A 65 -9.14 9.31 9.71
N GLU A 66 -10.04 9.81 10.54
CA GLU A 66 -10.94 10.90 10.17
C GLU A 66 -10.17 12.19 9.92
N THR A 67 -9.18 12.49 10.76
CA THR A 67 -8.32 13.66 10.63
C THR A 67 -7.61 13.67 9.27
N THR A 68 -7.06 12.55 8.83
CA THR A 68 -6.38 12.44 7.53
C THR A 68 -7.35 12.58 6.36
N ILE A 69 -8.52 11.97 6.43
CA ILE A 69 -9.58 12.14 5.41
C ILE A 69 -10.02 13.62 5.31
N ASN A 70 -10.22 14.27 6.44
CA ASN A 70 -10.59 15.69 6.48
C ASN A 70 -9.47 16.60 5.96
N LEU A 71 -8.22 16.26 6.25
CA LEU A 71 -7.06 16.94 5.66
C LEU A 71 -7.07 16.85 4.13
N ILE A 72 -7.31 15.67 3.56
CA ILE A 72 -7.39 15.50 2.10
C ILE A 72 -8.55 16.32 1.51
N ARG A 73 -9.70 16.36 2.17
CA ARG A 73 -10.83 17.19 1.74
C ARG A 73 -10.45 18.66 1.72
N HIS A 74 -9.86 19.15 2.80
CA HIS A 74 -9.40 20.55 2.90
C HIS A 74 -8.33 20.90 1.85
N LEU A 75 -7.35 20.01 1.65
CA LEU A 75 -6.33 20.20 0.61
C LEU A 75 -6.95 20.23 -0.80
N SER A 76 -8.01 19.45 -1.02
CA SER A 76 -8.71 19.42 -2.31
C SER A 76 -9.50 20.71 -2.60
N GLU A 77 -9.83 21.50 -1.59
CA GLU A 77 -10.42 22.83 -1.73
C GLU A 77 -9.37 23.89 -2.11
N THR A 78 -8.13 23.69 -1.65
CA THR A 78 -7.03 24.66 -1.84
C THR A 78 -6.20 24.35 -3.09
N TYR A 79 -5.95 23.08 -3.35
CA TYR A 79 -5.12 22.61 -4.46
C TYR A 79 -5.97 21.90 -5.49
N ASN A 80 -5.52 21.93 -6.74
CA ASN A 80 -6.25 21.32 -7.85
C ASN A 80 -6.05 19.78 -7.89
N ILE A 81 -6.54 19.11 -6.84
CA ILE A 81 -6.50 17.66 -6.67
C ILE A 81 -7.69 17.04 -7.42
N ASP A 82 -7.42 16.02 -8.22
CA ASP A 82 -8.43 15.25 -8.91
C ASP A 82 -9.12 14.27 -7.95
N SER A 83 -10.37 14.54 -7.62
CA SER A 83 -11.15 13.70 -6.71
C SER A 83 -11.38 12.27 -7.20
N LYS A 84 -11.23 12.01 -8.49
CA LYS A 84 -11.35 10.69 -9.10
C LYS A 84 -10.04 9.92 -9.15
N ARG A 85 -8.92 10.54 -8.79
CA ARG A 85 -7.59 9.95 -8.81
C ARG A 85 -6.86 10.20 -7.49
N ARG A 86 -7.51 9.84 -6.40
CA ARG A 86 -6.88 9.76 -5.07
C ARG A 86 -6.51 8.33 -4.81
N TYR A 87 -5.31 8.11 -4.36
CA TYR A 87 -4.74 6.78 -4.08
C TYR A 87 -4.24 6.73 -2.66
N THR A 88 -4.34 5.57 -2.02
CA THR A 88 -3.73 5.33 -0.72
C THR A 88 -2.71 4.22 -0.79
N THR A 89 -1.68 4.34 -0.01
CA THR A 89 -0.67 3.32 0.20
C THR A 89 -0.09 3.45 1.60
N GLY A 90 0.45 2.38 2.10
CA GLY A 90 1.11 2.36 3.39
C GLY A 90 1.74 1.00 3.63
N GLN A 91 2.62 0.97 4.62
CA GLN A 91 3.31 -0.23 5.05
C GLN A 91 2.95 -0.55 6.49
N SER A 92 2.77 -1.85 6.82
CA SER A 92 2.43 -2.30 8.19
C SER A 92 1.21 -1.55 8.76
N GLY A 93 1.36 -0.79 9.84
CA GLY A 93 0.29 0.03 10.42
C GLY A 93 -0.33 1.02 9.42
N GLY A 94 0.47 1.59 8.52
CA GLY A 94 -0.03 2.44 7.43
C GLY A 94 -0.83 1.67 6.38
N CYS A 95 -0.47 0.42 6.10
CA CYS A 95 -1.28 -0.48 5.28
C CYS A 95 -2.61 -0.80 5.97
N MET A 96 -2.58 -1.12 7.26
CA MET A 96 -3.77 -1.39 8.06
C MET A 96 -4.73 -0.19 8.06
N MET A 97 -4.20 1.02 8.20
CA MET A 97 -4.99 2.25 8.10
C MET A 97 -5.57 2.44 6.69
N SER A 98 -4.82 2.13 5.62
CA SER A 98 -5.35 2.17 4.25
C SER A 98 -6.52 1.22 4.06
N ILE A 99 -6.42 -0.01 4.58
CA ILE A 99 -7.52 -0.99 4.57
C ILE A 99 -8.74 -0.44 5.31
N ALA A 100 -8.55 0.09 6.52
CA ALA A 100 -9.63 0.66 7.31
C ALA A 100 -10.29 1.85 6.61
N MET A 101 -9.52 2.74 5.98
CA MET A 101 -10.05 3.86 5.18
C MET A 101 -10.88 3.36 4.00
N ASP A 102 -10.43 2.35 3.28
CA ASP A 102 -11.17 1.75 2.16
C ASP A 102 -12.49 1.10 2.61
N ILE A 103 -12.53 0.56 3.83
CA ILE A 103 -13.74 0.01 4.42
C ILE A 103 -14.73 1.10 4.83
N HIS A 104 -14.24 2.13 5.52
CA HIS A 104 -15.10 3.18 6.11
C HIS A 104 -15.49 4.28 5.14
N TYR A 105 -14.67 4.50 4.10
CA TYR A 105 -14.89 5.53 3.07
C TYR A 105 -14.89 4.93 1.65
N PRO A 106 -15.80 4.00 1.34
CA PRO A 106 -15.84 3.34 0.04
C PRO A 106 -16.00 4.37 -1.09
N GLY A 107 -15.18 4.23 -2.13
CA GLY A 107 -15.18 5.18 -3.25
C GLY A 107 -14.48 6.52 -2.96
N PHE A 108 -13.77 6.66 -1.83
CA PHE A 108 -12.94 7.83 -1.57
C PHE A 108 -11.59 7.76 -2.31
N PHE A 109 -11.00 6.58 -2.37
CA PHE A 109 -9.79 6.29 -3.15
C PHE A 109 -10.13 5.48 -4.39
N ALA A 110 -9.46 5.79 -5.49
CA ALA A 110 -9.62 5.07 -6.76
C ALA A 110 -8.88 3.73 -6.78
N ALA A 111 -7.81 3.63 -6.00
CA ALA A 111 -7.05 2.40 -5.81
C ALA A 111 -6.16 2.48 -4.56
N SER A 112 -5.74 1.31 -4.09
CA SER A 112 -4.88 1.16 -2.92
C SER A 112 -3.74 0.18 -3.20
N LEU A 113 -2.50 0.58 -2.84
CA LEU A 113 -1.33 -0.28 -2.80
C LEU A 113 -1.06 -0.66 -1.34
N LEU A 114 -1.39 -1.87 -0.98
CA LEU A 114 -1.39 -2.40 0.38
C LEU A 114 -0.13 -3.24 0.61
N VAL A 115 0.76 -2.79 1.49
CA VAL A 115 2.07 -3.41 1.68
C VAL A 115 2.22 -3.93 3.11
N ALA A 116 2.24 -5.24 3.26
CA ALA A 116 2.54 -5.95 4.51
C ALA A 116 1.69 -5.50 5.70
N GLY A 117 0.37 -5.52 5.57
CA GLY A 117 -0.57 -5.24 6.66
C GLY A 117 -1.73 -6.24 6.66
N GLN A 118 -2.41 -6.35 7.79
CA GLN A 118 -3.56 -7.22 7.97
C GLN A 118 -4.75 -6.45 8.53
N TRP A 119 -5.92 -7.05 8.48
CA TRP A 119 -7.15 -6.54 9.07
C TRP A 119 -8.11 -7.69 9.36
N ASP A 120 -9.14 -7.44 10.15
CA ASP A 120 -10.19 -8.42 10.40
C ASP A 120 -10.90 -8.82 9.09
N PRO A 121 -10.77 -10.08 8.65
CA PRO A 121 -11.40 -10.55 7.41
C PRO A 121 -12.92 -10.40 7.39
N ALA A 122 -13.58 -10.37 8.56
CA ALA A 122 -15.02 -10.19 8.65
C ALA A 122 -15.47 -8.79 8.19
N GLN A 123 -14.58 -7.82 8.15
CA GLN A 123 -14.89 -6.43 7.80
C GLN A 123 -14.59 -6.07 6.34
N VAL A 124 -13.89 -6.92 5.57
CA VAL A 124 -13.32 -6.55 4.26
C VAL A 124 -14.30 -6.59 3.08
N LYS A 125 -15.57 -6.90 3.31
CA LYS A 125 -16.57 -6.95 2.23
C LYS A 125 -16.58 -5.70 1.32
N PRO A 126 -16.45 -4.45 1.82
CA PRO A 126 -16.42 -3.27 0.97
C PRO A 126 -15.24 -3.23 -0.02
N LEU A 127 -14.17 -3.96 0.28
CA LEU A 127 -12.97 -4.02 -0.57
C LEU A 127 -13.17 -4.88 -1.82
N ALA A 128 -14.17 -5.76 -1.85
CA ALA A 128 -14.35 -6.73 -2.94
C ALA A 128 -14.61 -6.09 -4.32
N SER A 129 -15.04 -4.82 -4.35
CA SER A 129 -15.28 -4.06 -5.57
C SER A 129 -14.26 -2.95 -5.84
N GLN A 130 -13.19 -2.90 -5.05
CA GLN A 130 -12.16 -1.85 -5.16
C GLN A 130 -10.94 -2.34 -5.94
N ASN A 131 -10.18 -1.38 -6.48
CA ASN A 131 -8.91 -1.66 -7.15
C ASN A 131 -7.81 -1.79 -6.10
N LEU A 132 -7.29 -2.98 -5.88
CA LEU A 132 -6.30 -3.28 -4.87
C LEU A 132 -5.07 -3.95 -5.48
N TRP A 133 -3.90 -3.50 -5.06
CA TRP A 133 -2.66 -4.26 -5.22
C TRP A 133 -2.11 -4.58 -3.82
N ILE A 134 -2.07 -5.85 -3.49
CA ILE A 134 -1.67 -6.36 -2.18
C ILE A 134 -0.31 -7.04 -2.33
N VAL A 135 0.66 -6.68 -1.49
CA VAL A 135 2.03 -7.22 -1.53
C VAL A 135 2.47 -7.62 -0.13
N VAL A 136 2.92 -8.86 0.01
CA VAL A 136 3.47 -9.38 1.26
C VAL A 136 4.55 -10.41 0.99
N SER A 137 5.43 -10.67 1.97
CA SER A 137 6.40 -11.77 1.91
C SER A 137 5.92 -12.98 2.70
N GLU A 138 6.19 -14.17 2.20
CA GLU A 138 6.02 -15.42 2.96
C GLU A 138 6.90 -15.49 4.23
N ASP A 139 7.93 -14.63 4.32
CA ASP A 139 8.74 -14.46 5.54
C ASP A 139 8.05 -13.61 6.61
N ASP A 140 6.92 -12.99 6.30
CA ASP A 140 6.14 -12.19 7.26
C ASP A 140 5.15 -13.07 8.02
N ALA A 141 5.53 -13.48 9.22
CA ALA A 141 4.74 -14.41 10.03
C ALA A 141 3.36 -13.90 10.44
N LYS A 142 3.08 -12.59 10.30
CA LYS A 142 1.84 -11.97 10.70
C LYS A 142 1.03 -11.46 9.50
N ALA A 143 1.62 -10.62 8.67
CA ALA A 143 0.89 -10.03 7.55
C ALA A 143 0.58 -11.06 6.45
N TRP A 144 1.44 -12.03 6.19
CA TRP A 144 1.17 -13.04 5.17
C TRP A 144 -0.07 -13.89 5.46
N PRO A 145 -0.22 -14.53 6.64
CA PRO A 145 -1.46 -15.23 6.95
C PRO A 145 -2.68 -14.29 7.02
N GLY A 146 -2.50 -13.05 7.47
CA GLY A 146 -3.56 -12.05 7.53
C GLY A 146 -4.06 -11.62 6.15
N GLU A 147 -3.16 -11.32 5.22
CA GLU A 147 -3.54 -10.98 3.85
C GLU A 147 -4.12 -12.18 3.09
N ASN A 148 -3.62 -13.39 3.32
CA ASN A 148 -4.24 -14.61 2.80
C ASN A 148 -5.71 -14.74 3.24
N ALA A 149 -6.00 -14.45 4.51
CA ALA A 149 -7.37 -14.49 5.03
C ALA A 149 -8.24 -13.40 4.39
N ILE A 150 -7.73 -12.19 4.24
CA ILE A 150 -8.43 -11.09 3.53
C ILE A 150 -8.77 -11.51 2.11
N VAL A 151 -7.79 -11.99 1.36
CA VAL A 151 -7.95 -12.37 -0.05
C VAL A 151 -8.97 -13.51 -0.20
N ALA A 152 -8.96 -14.49 0.71
CA ALA A 152 -9.94 -15.57 0.73
C ALA A 152 -11.37 -15.05 0.97
N GLU A 153 -11.54 -14.06 1.85
CA GLU A 153 -12.86 -13.44 2.06
C GLU A 153 -13.31 -12.60 0.85
N LEU A 154 -12.41 -11.86 0.23
CA LEU A 154 -12.73 -11.10 -0.98
C LEU A 154 -13.25 -12.00 -2.11
N GLU A 155 -12.68 -13.20 -2.26
CA GLU A 155 -13.18 -14.18 -3.24
C GLU A 155 -14.60 -14.66 -2.91
N LYS A 156 -14.91 -14.90 -1.63
CA LYS A 156 -16.28 -15.27 -1.21
C LYS A 156 -17.29 -14.17 -1.55
N TYR A 157 -16.86 -12.90 -1.51
CA TYR A 157 -17.68 -11.77 -1.93
C TYR A 157 -17.67 -11.51 -3.44
N GLY A 158 -17.06 -12.41 -4.23
CA GLY A 158 -17.09 -12.36 -5.69
C GLY A 158 -15.98 -11.53 -6.35
N ALA A 159 -14.97 -11.11 -5.59
CA ALA A 159 -13.84 -10.40 -6.16
C ALA A 159 -13.05 -11.31 -7.10
N LYS A 160 -12.69 -10.78 -8.27
CA LYS A 160 -11.76 -11.45 -9.20
C LYS A 160 -10.34 -11.09 -8.79
N ILE A 161 -9.54 -12.10 -8.47
CA ILE A 161 -8.20 -11.91 -7.93
C ILE A 161 -7.16 -12.55 -8.86
N THR A 162 -6.19 -11.78 -9.27
CA THR A 162 -4.97 -12.30 -9.90
C THR A 162 -3.91 -12.51 -8.80
N ARG A 163 -3.37 -13.73 -8.73
CA ARG A 163 -2.30 -14.08 -7.80
C ARG A 163 -1.01 -14.30 -8.55
N ALA A 164 0.10 -13.89 -7.93
CA ALA A 164 1.43 -14.23 -8.39
C ALA A 164 2.40 -14.39 -7.21
N GLU A 165 3.40 -15.21 -7.41
CA GLU A 165 4.54 -15.37 -6.54
C GLU A 165 5.76 -14.76 -7.23
N TRP A 166 6.41 -13.81 -6.56
CA TRP A 166 7.58 -13.10 -7.08
C TRP A 166 8.81 -13.39 -6.23
N ASP A 167 9.96 -13.28 -6.83
CA ASP A 167 11.23 -13.38 -6.11
C ASP A 167 11.71 -11.97 -5.72
N GLY A 168 11.92 -11.75 -4.41
CA GLY A 168 12.34 -10.45 -3.89
C GLY A 168 13.75 -10.02 -4.32
N THR A 169 14.54 -10.94 -4.88
CA THR A 169 15.89 -10.65 -5.39
C THR A 169 15.91 -10.18 -6.84
N TRP A 170 14.77 -10.16 -7.52
CA TRP A 170 14.68 -9.76 -8.91
C TRP A 170 15.15 -8.33 -9.15
N ASN A 171 15.71 -8.09 -10.33
CA ASN A 171 16.00 -6.75 -10.82
C ASN A 171 14.75 -6.09 -11.44
N ALA A 172 14.87 -4.83 -11.81
CA ALA A 172 13.77 -4.05 -12.37
C ALA A 172 13.15 -4.68 -13.63
N ALA A 173 13.97 -5.26 -14.52
CA ALA A 173 13.50 -5.91 -15.75
C ALA A 173 12.69 -7.18 -15.46
N GLN A 174 13.10 -7.97 -14.47
CA GLN A 174 12.41 -9.17 -14.05
C GLN A 174 11.06 -8.83 -13.39
N PHE A 175 11.01 -7.79 -12.53
CA PHE A 175 9.74 -7.29 -11.99
C PHE A 175 8.82 -6.77 -13.08
N ARG A 176 9.34 -6.04 -14.06
CA ARG A 176 8.56 -5.59 -15.22
C ARG A 176 7.94 -6.75 -15.97
N GLN A 177 8.71 -7.78 -16.30
CA GLN A 177 8.22 -8.95 -17.02
C GLN A 177 7.15 -9.71 -16.24
N ALA A 178 7.32 -9.85 -14.92
CA ALA A 178 6.34 -10.52 -14.07
C ALA A 178 5.03 -9.72 -13.98
N TYR A 179 5.13 -8.40 -13.83
CA TYR A 179 4.00 -7.49 -13.82
C TYR A 179 3.21 -7.53 -15.13
N ASP A 180 3.89 -7.45 -16.28
CA ASP A 180 3.23 -7.45 -17.58
C ASP A 180 2.38 -8.71 -17.80
N ARG A 181 2.80 -9.83 -17.23
CA ARG A 181 2.02 -11.08 -17.25
C ARG A 181 0.74 -10.98 -16.40
N MET A 182 0.78 -10.24 -15.29
CA MET A 182 -0.40 -10.05 -14.41
C MET A 182 -1.38 -9.04 -15.01
N ASP A 183 -0.87 -7.92 -15.51
CA ASP A 183 -1.67 -6.81 -16.02
C ASP A 183 -2.59 -7.21 -17.19
N THR A 184 -2.20 -8.19 -17.98
CA THR A 184 -3.03 -8.72 -19.07
C THR A 184 -4.35 -9.36 -18.61
N ARG A 185 -4.52 -9.59 -17.32
CA ARG A 185 -5.73 -10.23 -16.77
C ARG A 185 -6.83 -9.23 -16.41
N HIS A 186 -6.53 -7.95 -16.33
CA HIS A 186 -7.49 -6.87 -16.04
C HIS A 186 -8.39 -7.16 -14.83
N THR A 187 -7.80 -7.69 -13.75
CA THR A 187 -8.53 -7.94 -12.51
C THR A 187 -8.36 -6.76 -11.54
N PRO A 188 -9.41 -6.37 -10.81
CA PRO A 188 -9.33 -5.24 -9.87
C PRO A 188 -8.44 -5.55 -8.66
N VAL A 189 -8.37 -6.81 -8.23
CA VAL A 189 -7.55 -7.22 -7.09
C VAL A 189 -6.36 -8.04 -7.56
N ASN A 190 -5.16 -7.56 -7.25
CA ASN A 190 -3.91 -8.22 -7.55
C ASN A 190 -3.21 -8.55 -6.23
N TYR A 191 -2.87 -9.81 -6.04
CA TYR A 191 -2.21 -10.31 -4.84
C TYR A 191 -0.87 -10.93 -5.19
N VAL A 192 0.21 -10.30 -4.72
CA VAL A 192 1.58 -10.75 -4.94
C VAL A 192 2.21 -11.16 -3.62
N THR A 193 2.74 -12.37 -3.57
CA THR A 193 3.58 -12.83 -2.46
C THR A 193 5.03 -12.89 -2.89
N PHE A 194 5.93 -12.33 -2.08
CA PHE A 194 7.36 -12.61 -2.27
C PHE A 194 7.68 -13.97 -1.68
N ARG A 195 8.35 -14.79 -2.48
CA ARG A 195 8.76 -16.15 -2.12
C ARG A 195 9.61 -16.14 -0.86
N LYS A 196 9.39 -17.12 0.00
CA LYS A 196 10.14 -17.31 1.24
C LYS A 196 11.65 -17.30 0.99
N GLY A 197 12.37 -16.57 1.85
CA GLY A 197 13.83 -16.46 1.80
C GLY A 197 14.38 -15.51 0.74
N THR A 198 13.52 -14.76 0.01
CA THR A 198 13.98 -13.87 -1.07
C THR A 198 13.98 -12.39 -0.72
N VAL A 199 13.36 -11.98 0.39
CA VAL A 199 13.31 -10.56 0.78
C VAL A 199 14.41 -10.16 1.76
N ILE A 200 14.92 -11.10 2.54
CA ILE A 200 15.97 -10.84 3.55
C ILE A 200 17.33 -10.93 2.86
N PRO A 201 18.14 -9.87 2.84
CA PRO A 201 19.45 -9.92 2.23
C PRO A 201 20.35 -10.98 2.85
N ALA A 202 21.24 -11.56 2.05
CA ALA A 202 22.20 -12.54 2.51
C ALA A 202 23.08 -11.94 3.65
N GLY A 203 23.18 -12.68 4.75
CA GLY A 203 23.94 -12.26 5.94
C GLY A 203 23.16 -11.40 6.94
N GLU A 204 21.93 -10.97 6.62
CA GLU A 204 21.04 -10.34 7.60
C GLU A 204 20.32 -11.42 8.45
N SER A 205 19.98 -11.04 9.68
CA SER A 205 19.22 -11.92 10.59
C SER A 205 17.81 -12.16 10.03
N THR A 206 17.35 -13.40 10.06
CA THR A 206 15.97 -13.79 9.76
C THR A 206 15.02 -13.65 10.96
N ALA A 207 15.55 -13.24 12.12
CA ALA A 207 14.79 -13.13 13.35
C ALA A 207 13.87 -11.90 13.37
N GLY A 208 12.82 -11.99 14.19
CA GLY A 208 11.89 -10.88 14.43
C GLY A 208 11.13 -10.46 13.18
N ALA A 209 11.03 -9.15 12.97
CA ALA A 209 10.29 -8.56 11.87
C ALA A 209 11.12 -8.31 10.59
N SER A 210 12.22 -9.04 10.39
CA SER A 210 13.12 -8.84 9.24
C SER A 210 12.38 -9.06 7.90
N GLY A 211 11.66 -10.16 7.75
CA GLY A 211 10.85 -10.43 6.55
C GLY A 211 9.77 -9.37 6.32
N HIS A 212 9.14 -8.91 7.37
CA HIS A 212 8.16 -7.84 7.34
C HIS A 212 8.75 -6.52 6.81
N ARG A 213 9.82 -6.03 7.44
CA ARG A 213 10.46 -4.76 7.05
C ARG A 213 11.09 -4.79 5.66
N ASN A 214 11.68 -5.90 5.26
CA ASN A 214 12.29 -6.03 3.94
C ASN A 214 11.23 -6.10 2.82
N THR A 215 9.99 -6.48 3.11
CA THR A 215 8.90 -6.46 2.13
C THR A 215 8.70 -5.06 1.55
N TRP A 216 8.54 -4.03 2.37
CA TRP A 216 8.29 -2.68 1.84
C TRP A 216 9.53 -2.02 1.24
N ARG A 217 10.74 -2.39 1.69
CA ARG A 217 11.99 -1.95 1.04
C ARG A 217 12.03 -2.34 -0.43
N ILE A 218 11.50 -3.51 -0.78
CA ILE A 218 11.42 -4.00 -2.15
C ILE A 218 10.20 -3.44 -2.86
N ALA A 219 9.02 -3.54 -2.27
CA ALA A 219 7.75 -3.18 -2.92
C ALA A 219 7.76 -1.76 -3.52
N TYR A 220 8.27 -0.77 -2.79
CA TYR A 220 8.31 0.61 -3.25
C TYR A 220 9.41 0.91 -4.29
N THR A 221 10.32 -0.04 -4.57
CA THR A 221 11.25 0.05 -5.72
C THR A 221 10.62 -0.38 -7.03
N ILE A 222 9.49 -1.10 -6.99
CA ILE A 222 8.88 -1.72 -8.16
C ILE A 222 8.05 -0.68 -8.91
N GLU A 223 8.63 -0.06 -9.93
CA GLU A 223 7.98 1.00 -10.72
C GLU A 223 6.63 0.57 -11.34
N PRO A 224 6.48 -0.67 -11.89
CA PRO A 224 5.19 -1.13 -12.41
C PRO A 224 4.01 -1.00 -11.46
N LEU A 225 4.21 -1.12 -10.14
CA LEU A 225 3.12 -0.95 -9.16
C LEU A 225 2.65 0.51 -9.13
N ARG A 226 3.58 1.47 -9.26
CA ARG A 226 3.23 2.89 -9.37
C ARG A 226 2.53 3.21 -10.69
N GLU A 227 2.92 2.57 -11.79
CA GLU A 227 2.19 2.69 -13.06
C GLU A 227 0.77 2.16 -12.96
N TRP A 228 0.60 1.01 -12.32
CA TRP A 228 -0.70 0.39 -12.17
C TRP A 228 -1.68 1.28 -11.42
N ILE A 229 -1.28 1.85 -10.27
CA ILE A 229 -2.17 2.66 -9.44
C ILE A 229 -2.64 3.92 -10.18
N PHE A 230 -1.75 4.55 -10.96
CA PHE A 230 -2.09 5.77 -11.72
C PHE A 230 -3.02 5.52 -12.92
N ARG A 231 -3.23 4.28 -13.32
CA ARG A 231 -4.23 3.93 -14.35
C ARG A 231 -5.64 3.81 -13.79
N GLN A 232 -5.78 3.75 -12.47
CA GLN A 232 -7.07 3.60 -11.82
C GLN A 232 -7.77 4.97 -11.63
N HIS A 233 -9.08 4.95 -11.76
CA HIS A 233 -9.93 6.13 -11.52
C HIS A 233 -11.32 5.70 -11.06
N LEU A 234 -12.02 6.57 -10.32
CA LEU A 234 -13.40 6.42 -9.91
C LEU A 234 -14.36 6.71 -11.06
#